data_4665359d2517688cb973b08ed2c3dd62
#
_entry.id   4665359d2517688cb973b08ed2c3dd62
#
_cell.length_a   1.000
_cell.length_b   1.000
_cell.length_c   1.000
_cell.angle_alpha   90.00
_cell.angle_beta   90.00
_cell.angle_gamma   90.00
#
_symmetry.space_group_name_H-M   'P 1'
#
loop_
_entity.id
_entity.type
_entity.pdbx_description
1 polymer ?
#
loop_
_entity_poly.entity_id
_entity_poly.type
_entity_poly.pdbx_seq_one_letter_code
_entity_poly.pdbx_strand_id
1 'polypeptide(L)'
;MGVSWIEDSLFAHELKVIAGVDEAGRGACAGPLVAAAVALDHTASQRLLALLGERKRGSLTLDSKAMSEKDRESLYSQIEVLAVAIEVVIIEADEIDRFGLQAMNEGAMRRAISQLAAKVDYALTDGYPIEGLAMPSLAVWKGDAVSLSVGAASIIAKVRRDRIMVELDGRFPGYGFASHKGYSSKAHMDAIKELGVVPIHRRSYSNVAKLIAR
;
A
#
# COMPACT_ATOMS: atom_id res chain seq x y z
N MET A 1 -5.82 15.44 -24.73
CA MET A 1 -5.10 16.02 -23.58
C MET A 1 -4.54 14.84 -22.80
N GLY A 2 -3.22 14.74 -22.63
CA GLY A 2 -2.61 13.70 -21.80
C GLY A 2 -2.99 13.89 -20.32
N VAL A 3 -3.00 12.83 -19.56
CA VAL A 3 -3.12 12.91 -18.09
C VAL A 3 -1.90 13.66 -17.59
N SER A 4 -2.10 14.76 -16.86
CA SER A 4 -1.01 15.49 -16.19
C SER A 4 -0.86 14.89 -14.79
N TRP A 5 0.32 14.38 -14.49
CA TRP A 5 0.67 13.87 -13.17
C TRP A 5 1.15 15.00 -12.26
N ILE A 6 0.94 14.86 -10.97
CA ILE A 6 1.38 15.88 -9.98
C ILE A 6 2.90 16.07 -10.06
N GLU A 7 3.64 14.97 -10.25
CA GLU A 7 5.09 14.98 -10.38
C GLU A 7 5.60 15.87 -11.52
N ASP A 8 4.88 15.98 -12.64
CA ASP A 8 5.27 16.85 -13.77
C ASP A 8 5.41 18.31 -13.32
N SER A 9 4.45 18.78 -12.50
CA SER A 9 4.50 20.13 -11.92
C SER A 9 5.62 20.28 -10.90
N LEU A 10 5.85 19.28 -10.06
CA LEU A 10 6.91 19.32 -9.03
C LEU A 10 8.30 19.33 -9.68
N PHE A 11 8.54 18.52 -10.69
CA PHE A 11 9.80 18.51 -11.44
C PHE A 11 10.04 19.82 -12.20
N ALA A 12 8.99 20.46 -12.72
CA ALA A 12 9.09 21.78 -13.34
C ALA A 12 9.55 22.89 -12.38
N HIS A 13 9.37 22.67 -11.05
CA HIS A 13 9.89 23.54 -9.99
C HIS A 13 11.23 23.08 -9.41
N GLU A 14 12.03 22.36 -10.20
CA GLU A 14 13.39 21.91 -9.90
C GLU A 14 13.53 20.92 -8.72
N LEU A 15 12.41 20.36 -8.22
CA LEU A 15 12.48 19.25 -7.27
C LEU A 15 13.00 18.00 -7.99
N LYS A 16 13.90 17.25 -7.37
CA LYS A 16 14.65 16.16 -8.03
C LYS A 16 14.11 14.79 -7.71
N VAL A 17 13.67 14.58 -6.47
CA VAL A 17 13.18 13.29 -5.98
C VAL A 17 11.87 13.49 -5.23
N ILE A 18 10.82 12.86 -5.74
CA ILE A 18 9.47 12.88 -5.17
C ILE A 18 9.17 11.50 -4.60
N ALA A 19 8.74 11.44 -3.35
CA ALA A 19 8.29 10.20 -2.72
C ALA A 19 6.76 10.17 -2.66
N GLY A 20 6.17 9.03 -3.02
CA GLY A 20 4.77 8.72 -2.75
C GLY A 20 4.65 7.66 -1.66
N VAL A 21 3.59 7.69 -0.86
CA VAL A 21 3.30 6.67 0.16
C VAL A 21 1.84 6.28 0.13
N ASP A 22 1.58 4.98 0.27
CA ASP A 22 0.24 4.38 0.37
C ASP A 22 0.27 3.15 1.27
N GLU A 23 -0.91 2.64 1.67
CA GLU A 23 -1.06 1.46 2.50
C GLU A 23 -1.94 0.39 1.87
N ALA A 24 -1.73 -0.85 2.28
CA ALA A 24 -2.57 -2.00 1.98
C ALA A 24 -3.02 -2.72 3.25
N GLY A 25 -4.29 -3.16 3.26
CA GLY A 25 -4.82 -3.97 4.35
C GLY A 25 -5.46 -3.20 5.50
N ARG A 26 -5.70 -1.90 5.37
CA ARG A 26 -6.37 -1.09 6.41
C ARG A 26 -7.73 -1.66 6.83
N GLY A 27 -8.57 -2.02 5.88
CA GLY A 27 -9.92 -2.58 6.15
C GLY A 27 -9.96 -4.10 6.37
N ALA A 28 -8.84 -4.81 6.33
CA ALA A 28 -8.81 -6.25 6.56
C ALA A 28 -8.90 -6.56 8.07
N CYS A 29 -9.66 -7.60 8.43
CA CYS A 29 -9.82 -8.03 9.83
C CYS A 29 -8.80 -9.10 10.26
N ALA A 30 -7.91 -9.52 9.35
CA ALA A 30 -6.77 -10.37 9.65
C ALA A 30 -5.55 -9.99 8.82
N GLY A 31 -4.36 -10.30 9.34
CA GLY A 31 -3.08 -10.02 8.74
C GLY A 31 -2.60 -8.58 8.95
N PRO A 32 -1.37 -8.28 8.51
CA PRO A 32 -0.74 -6.99 8.76
C PRO A 32 -1.37 -5.86 7.96
N LEU A 33 -1.12 -4.63 8.42
CA LEU A 33 -1.15 -3.42 7.63
C LEU A 33 0.24 -3.24 7.00
N VAL A 34 0.31 -2.94 5.72
CA VAL A 34 1.58 -2.73 5.02
C VAL A 34 1.55 -1.34 4.39
N ALA A 35 2.45 -0.46 4.80
CA ALA A 35 2.70 0.82 4.16
C ALA A 35 3.95 0.71 3.28
N ALA A 36 3.95 1.33 2.11
CA ALA A 36 5.12 1.44 1.26
C ALA A 36 5.35 2.89 0.84
N ALA A 37 6.61 3.29 0.78
CA ALA A 37 7.04 4.54 0.18
C ALA A 37 7.91 4.25 -1.04
N VAL A 38 7.68 4.97 -2.14
CA VAL A 38 8.45 4.87 -3.38
C VAL A 38 8.95 6.23 -3.80
N ALA A 39 10.27 6.38 -3.91
CA ALA A 39 10.92 7.60 -4.38
C ALA A 39 11.23 7.48 -5.87
N LEU A 40 10.79 8.46 -6.65
CA LEU A 40 11.03 8.57 -8.09
C LEU A 40 11.75 9.89 -8.41
N ASP A 41 12.75 9.83 -9.28
CA ASP A 41 13.26 11.00 -9.98
C ASP A 41 12.50 11.19 -11.32
N HIS A 42 12.83 12.25 -12.04
CA HIS A 42 12.21 12.54 -13.32
C HIS A 42 12.41 11.40 -14.34
N THR A 43 13.59 10.79 -14.38
CA THR A 43 13.89 9.68 -15.31
C THR A 43 13.07 8.44 -14.98
N ALA A 44 12.99 8.06 -13.72
CA ALA A 44 12.19 6.93 -13.25
C ALA A 44 10.69 7.15 -13.55
N SER A 45 10.20 8.37 -13.31
CA SER A 45 8.81 8.75 -13.59
C SER A 45 8.48 8.63 -15.08
N GLN A 46 9.34 9.11 -15.97
CA GLN A 46 9.14 9.01 -17.42
C GLN A 46 9.16 7.55 -17.89
N ARG A 47 10.08 6.73 -17.37
CA ARG A 47 10.12 5.29 -17.70
C ARG A 47 8.89 4.54 -17.20
N LEU A 48 8.45 4.82 -15.99
CA LEU A 48 7.22 4.21 -15.45
C LEU A 48 6.01 4.61 -16.29
N LEU A 49 5.90 5.87 -16.68
CA LEU A 49 4.83 6.37 -17.55
C LEU A 49 4.84 5.69 -18.93
N ALA A 50 6.00 5.49 -19.53
CA ALA A 50 6.14 4.76 -20.81
C ALA A 50 5.61 3.32 -20.68
N LEU A 51 5.98 2.60 -19.61
CA LEU A 51 5.48 1.25 -19.35
C LEU A 51 3.96 1.18 -19.18
N LEU A 52 3.35 2.20 -18.59
CA LEU A 52 1.88 2.29 -18.47
C LEU A 52 1.22 2.52 -19.83
N GLY A 53 1.84 3.33 -20.70
CA GLY A 53 1.35 3.61 -22.06
C GLY A 53 1.39 2.40 -23.00
N GLU A 54 2.29 1.46 -22.78
CA GLU A 54 2.41 0.22 -23.57
C GLU A 54 1.38 -0.86 -23.22
N ARG A 55 0.64 -0.69 -22.13
CA ARG A 55 -0.35 -1.68 -21.69
C ARG A 55 -1.57 -1.66 -22.58
N LYS A 56 -1.99 -2.86 -23.03
CA LYS A 56 -3.08 -3.10 -24.02
C LYS A 56 -4.45 -2.47 -23.70
N ARG A 57 -4.67 -1.91 -22.50
CA ARG A 57 -5.96 -1.32 -22.08
C ARG A 57 -5.97 0.20 -22.01
N GLY A 58 -4.86 0.88 -22.36
CA GLY A 58 -4.83 2.34 -22.39
C GLY A 58 -5.14 3.04 -21.05
N SER A 59 -5.20 2.30 -19.95
CA SER A 59 -5.40 2.86 -18.62
C SER A 59 -4.07 3.35 -18.09
N LEU A 60 -3.89 4.65 -18.09
CA LEU A 60 -2.76 5.35 -17.48
C LEU A 60 -2.89 5.43 -15.94
N THR A 61 -3.72 4.61 -15.32
CA THR A 61 -3.90 4.62 -13.86
C THR A 61 -3.10 3.51 -13.20
N LEU A 62 -2.54 3.80 -12.03
CA LEU A 62 -1.86 2.86 -11.15
C LEU A 62 -2.80 2.33 -10.04
N ASP A 63 -4.12 2.36 -10.27
CA ASP A 63 -5.10 1.79 -9.34
C ASP A 63 -4.84 0.28 -9.16
N SER A 64 -4.16 -0.05 -8.09
CA SER A 64 -3.77 -1.42 -7.75
C SER A 64 -4.96 -2.36 -7.55
N LYS A 65 -6.15 -1.83 -7.23
CA LYS A 65 -7.37 -2.61 -7.00
C LYS A 65 -8.06 -2.97 -8.30
N ALA A 66 -7.93 -2.13 -9.34
CA ALA A 66 -8.49 -2.38 -10.67
C ALA A 66 -7.63 -3.31 -11.53
N MET A 67 -6.37 -3.56 -11.15
CA MET A 67 -5.44 -4.42 -11.88
C MET A 67 -5.62 -5.90 -11.57
N SER A 68 -5.28 -6.78 -12.55
CA SER A 68 -5.11 -8.20 -12.29
C SER A 68 -3.87 -8.45 -11.41
N GLU A 69 -3.85 -9.57 -10.67
CA GLU A 69 -2.68 -9.96 -9.85
C GLU A 69 -1.41 -10.07 -10.71
N LYS A 70 -1.51 -10.67 -11.89
CA LYS A 70 -0.40 -10.79 -12.84
C LYS A 70 0.16 -9.42 -13.27
N ASP A 71 -0.72 -8.46 -13.51
CA ASP A 71 -0.30 -7.12 -13.91
C ASP A 71 0.37 -6.38 -12.76
N ARG A 72 -0.14 -6.54 -11.52
CA ARG A 72 0.49 -5.97 -10.33
C ARG A 72 1.88 -6.54 -10.08
N GLU A 73 2.04 -7.87 -10.16
CA GLU A 73 3.35 -8.53 -10.00
C GLU A 73 4.36 -8.06 -11.07
N SER A 74 3.91 -7.91 -12.32
CA SER A 74 4.76 -7.38 -13.38
C SER A 74 5.21 -5.96 -13.11
N LEU A 75 4.29 -5.07 -12.69
CA LEU A 75 4.65 -3.68 -12.34
C LEU A 75 5.49 -3.59 -11.08
N TYR A 76 5.22 -4.42 -10.07
CA TYR A 76 6.02 -4.52 -8.87
C TYR A 76 7.50 -4.69 -9.20
N SER A 77 7.84 -5.70 -10.03
CA SER A 77 9.22 -5.95 -10.43
C SER A 77 9.84 -4.81 -11.22
N GLN A 78 9.05 -4.12 -12.04
CA GLN A 78 9.52 -2.96 -12.80
C GLN A 78 9.75 -1.74 -11.89
N ILE A 79 8.87 -1.50 -10.92
CA ILE A 79 9.03 -0.43 -9.93
C ILE A 79 10.29 -0.67 -9.09
N GLU A 80 10.56 -1.91 -8.67
CA GLU A 80 11.80 -2.25 -7.92
C GLU A 80 13.08 -1.88 -8.69
N VAL A 81 13.07 -1.99 -10.00
CA VAL A 81 14.22 -1.64 -10.85
C VAL A 81 14.32 -0.14 -11.14
N LEU A 82 13.18 0.54 -11.26
CA LEU A 82 13.12 1.94 -11.68
C LEU A 82 13.24 2.93 -10.53
N ALA A 83 12.71 2.60 -9.36
CA ALA A 83 12.66 3.51 -8.23
C ALA A 83 14.06 3.87 -7.71
N VAL A 84 14.22 5.13 -7.30
CA VAL A 84 15.44 5.60 -6.63
C VAL A 84 15.61 4.93 -5.27
N ALA A 85 14.49 4.77 -4.54
CA ALA A 85 14.43 4.04 -3.28
C ALA A 85 13.01 3.52 -3.02
N ILE A 86 12.91 2.42 -2.30
CA ILE A 86 11.66 1.84 -1.82
C ILE A 86 11.85 1.46 -0.35
N GLU A 87 10.85 1.76 0.47
CA GLU A 87 10.78 1.31 1.85
C GLU A 87 9.42 0.72 2.15
N VAL A 88 9.39 -0.36 2.93
CA VAL A 88 8.15 -1.06 3.30
C VAL A 88 8.11 -1.26 4.81
N VAL A 89 7.05 -0.78 5.43
CA VAL A 89 6.78 -0.93 6.86
C VAL A 89 5.60 -1.85 7.06
N ILE A 90 5.78 -2.87 7.90
CA ILE A 90 4.77 -3.85 8.25
C ILE A 90 4.35 -3.61 9.69
N ILE A 91 3.04 -3.52 9.94
CA ILE A 91 2.43 -3.41 11.26
C ILE A 91 1.60 -4.66 11.51
N GLU A 92 1.90 -5.37 12.55
CA GLU A 92 1.20 -6.61 12.89
C GLU A 92 -0.18 -6.36 13.52
N ALA A 93 -1.02 -7.38 13.54
CA ALA A 93 -2.40 -7.27 14.00
C ALA A 93 -2.51 -6.86 15.49
N ASP A 94 -1.61 -7.32 16.32
CA ASP A 94 -1.56 -7.00 17.75
C ASP A 94 -1.15 -5.55 18.02
N GLU A 95 -0.27 -4.97 17.20
CA GLU A 95 0.07 -3.54 17.27
C GLU A 95 -1.15 -2.68 16.93
N ILE A 96 -1.94 -3.09 15.90
CA ILE A 96 -3.18 -2.40 15.52
C ILE A 96 -4.20 -2.47 16.66
N ASP A 97 -4.35 -3.65 17.29
CA ASP A 97 -5.27 -3.84 18.41
C ASP A 97 -4.87 -3.02 19.64
N ARG A 98 -3.55 -2.88 19.87
CA ARG A 98 -2.99 -2.17 21.04
C ARG A 98 -3.02 -0.66 20.90
N PHE A 99 -2.67 -0.15 19.73
CA PHE A 99 -2.43 1.29 19.53
C PHE A 99 -3.47 1.97 18.63
N GLY A 100 -4.37 1.20 18.02
CA GLY A 100 -5.41 1.70 17.12
C GLY A 100 -4.96 1.82 15.68
N LEU A 101 -5.89 1.55 14.76
CA LEU A 101 -5.64 1.51 13.33
C LEU A 101 -5.10 2.83 12.78
N GLN A 102 -5.72 3.96 13.15
CA GLN A 102 -5.35 5.26 12.58
C GLN A 102 -3.91 5.65 12.95
N ALA A 103 -3.55 5.56 14.24
CA ALA A 103 -2.21 5.88 14.70
C ALA A 103 -1.14 4.97 14.07
N MET A 104 -1.45 3.67 13.93
CA MET A 104 -0.54 2.72 13.29
C MET A 104 -0.38 2.97 11.81
N ASN A 105 -1.45 3.34 11.11
CA ASN A 105 -1.38 3.67 9.69
C ASN A 105 -0.54 4.92 9.43
N GLU A 106 -0.82 6.03 10.11
CA GLU A 106 -0.04 7.27 10.01
C GLU A 106 1.43 7.04 10.39
N GLY A 107 1.67 6.32 11.47
CA GLY A 107 3.01 5.96 11.93
C GLY A 107 3.77 5.11 10.91
N ALA A 108 3.10 4.16 10.24
CA ALA A 108 3.70 3.32 9.20
C ALA A 108 4.06 4.13 7.97
N MET A 109 3.16 4.98 7.47
CA MET A 109 3.41 5.84 6.32
C MET A 109 4.56 6.83 6.60
N ARG A 110 4.56 7.47 7.78
CA ARG A 110 5.66 8.35 8.20
C ARG A 110 6.99 7.62 8.27
N ARG A 111 7.02 6.42 8.86
CA ARG A 111 8.25 5.60 8.93
C ARG A 111 8.73 5.21 7.54
N ALA A 112 7.83 4.78 6.66
CA ALA A 112 8.18 4.40 5.30
C ALA A 112 8.85 5.54 4.53
N ILE A 113 8.32 6.78 4.60
CA ILE A 113 8.97 7.95 3.98
C ILE A 113 10.30 8.28 4.66
N SER A 114 10.34 8.28 6.00
CA SER A 114 11.52 8.73 6.76
C SER A 114 12.70 7.75 6.67
N GLN A 115 12.45 6.48 6.35
CA GLN A 115 13.46 5.43 6.22
C GLN A 115 13.93 5.21 4.77
N LEU A 116 13.38 5.94 3.80
CA LEU A 116 13.86 5.86 2.42
C LEU A 116 15.38 6.14 2.34
N ALA A 117 16.13 5.25 1.72
CA ALA A 117 17.57 5.38 1.52
C ALA A 117 17.91 6.37 0.39
N ALA A 118 17.18 7.50 0.33
CA ALA A 118 17.38 8.58 -0.64
C ALA A 118 17.00 9.93 -0.02
N LYS A 119 17.63 11.01 -0.52
CA LYS A 119 17.22 12.36 -0.18
C LYS A 119 15.95 12.70 -0.96
N VAL A 120 14.85 12.87 -0.26
CA VAL A 120 13.54 13.23 -0.83
C VAL A 120 13.33 14.74 -0.69
N ASP A 121 12.95 15.41 -1.80
CA ASP A 121 12.68 16.85 -1.81
C ASP A 121 11.21 17.15 -1.49
N TYR A 122 10.28 16.25 -1.83
CA TYR A 122 8.84 16.41 -1.60
C TYR A 122 8.17 15.05 -1.40
N ALA A 123 7.16 14.98 -0.52
CA ALA A 123 6.38 13.79 -0.29
C ALA A 123 4.91 13.96 -0.67
N LEU A 124 4.33 12.95 -1.34
CA LEU A 124 2.90 12.84 -1.64
C LEU A 124 2.30 11.70 -0.82
N THR A 125 1.22 11.96 -0.09
CA THR A 125 0.59 10.97 0.77
C THR A 125 -0.83 10.66 0.29
N ASP A 126 -1.24 9.38 0.25
CA ASP A 126 -2.61 9.05 -0.13
C ASP A 126 -3.60 9.45 0.96
N GLY A 127 -4.63 10.17 0.58
CA GLY A 127 -5.84 10.48 1.35
C GLY A 127 -5.70 11.57 2.41
N TYR A 128 -4.67 11.62 3.24
CA TYR A 128 -4.57 12.57 4.36
C TYR A 128 -3.12 12.99 4.67
N PRO A 129 -2.93 14.18 5.29
CA PRO A 129 -1.60 14.67 5.61
C PRO A 129 -0.93 13.81 6.70
N ILE A 130 0.37 13.62 6.57
CA ILE A 130 1.21 12.95 7.57
C ILE A 130 2.09 14.01 8.24
N GLU A 131 1.91 14.18 9.54
CA GLU A 131 2.70 15.12 10.32
C GLU A 131 4.09 14.57 10.66
N GLY A 132 5.05 15.46 10.90
CA GLY A 132 6.40 15.12 11.36
C GLY A 132 7.33 14.59 10.26
N LEU A 133 7.04 14.84 8.98
CA LEU A 133 7.97 14.61 7.89
C LEU A 133 9.04 15.71 7.83
N ALA A 134 10.28 15.35 7.47
CA ALA A 134 11.41 16.28 7.38
C ALA A 134 11.42 17.14 6.10
N MET A 135 10.55 16.83 5.13
CA MET A 135 10.40 17.53 3.86
C MET A 135 8.97 18.07 3.70
N PRO A 136 8.72 19.04 2.80
CA PRO A 136 7.38 19.45 2.43
C PRO A 136 6.56 18.27 1.91
N SER A 137 5.26 18.25 2.23
CA SER A 137 4.37 17.19 1.80
C SER A 137 2.99 17.70 1.43
N LEU A 138 2.29 16.93 0.59
CA LEU A 138 0.92 17.18 0.18
C LEU A 138 0.10 15.89 0.26
N ALA A 139 -1.04 15.97 0.94
CA ALA A 139 -2.04 14.91 0.89
C ALA A 139 -2.83 14.97 -0.42
N VAL A 140 -2.94 13.84 -1.09
CA VAL A 140 -3.59 13.74 -2.40
C VAL A 140 -4.76 12.77 -2.29
N TRP A 141 -5.96 13.25 -2.59
CA TRP A 141 -7.14 12.40 -2.65
C TRP A 141 -7.09 11.51 -3.89
N LYS A 142 -7.21 10.18 -3.71
CA LYS A 142 -7.02 9.17 -4.77
C LYS A 142 -5.67 9.34 -5.47
N GLY A 143 -4.62 9.36 -4.66
CA GLY A 143 -3.27 9.62 -5.13
C GLY A 143 -2.80 8.63 -6.19
N ASP A 144 -3.22 7.37 -6.14
CA ASP A 144 -2.96 6.32 -7.12
C ASP A 144 -3.48 6.63 -8.55
N ALA A 145 -4.42 7.57 -8.68
CA ALA A 145 -4.97 8.00 -9.98
C ALA A 145 -4.28 9.26 -10.55
N VAL A 146 -3.57 10.05 -9.74
CA VAL A 146 -3.04 11.36 -10.12
C VAL A 146 -1.56 11.57 -9.80
N SER A 147 -0.94 10.62 -9.07
CA SER A 147 0.48 10.61 -8.71
C SER A 147 1.12 9.28 -9.06
N LEU A 148 2.21 9.30 -9.81
CA LEU A 148 2.99 8.11 -10.18
C LEU A 148 3.65 7.47 -8.97
N SER A 149 4.21 8.28 -8.07
CA SER A 149 4.90 7.79 -6.88
C SER A 149 3.94 7.18 -5.87
N VAL A 150 2.74 7.77 -5.66
CA VAL A 150 1.70 7.18 -4.79
C VAL A 150 1.14 5.90 -5.41
N GLY A 151 0.84 5.90 -6.70
CA GLY A 151 0.40 4.69 -7.40
C GLY A 151 1.43 3.56 -7.39
N ALA A 152 2.72 3.88 -7.53
CA ALA A 152 3.79 2.92 -7.38
C ALA A 152 3.84 2.37 -5.94
N ALA A 153 3.70 3.22 -4.93
CA ALA A 153 3.64 2.82 -3.52
C ALA A 153 2.44 1.90 -3.25
N SER A 154 1.27 2.20 -3.81
CA SER A 154 0.07 1.36 -3.75
C SER A 154 0.33 -0.06 -4.25
N ILE A 155 0.99 -0.19 -5.41
CA ILE A 155 1.35 -1.49 -5.98
C ILE A 155 2.32 -2.24 -5.07
N ILE A 156 3.39 -1.57 -4.59
CA ILE A 156 4.37 -2.19 -3.68
C ILE A 156 3.69 -2.67 -2.40
N ALA A 157 2.92 -1.82 -1.73
CA ALA A 157 2.20 -2.18 -0.51
C ALA A 157 1.25 -3.37 -0.74
N LYS A 158 0.47 -3.32 -1.83
CA LYS A 158 -0.53 -4.35 -2.16
C LYS A 158 0.12 -5.70 -2.45
N VAL A 159 1.14 -5.76 -3.29
CA VAL A 159 1.81 -7.01 -3.65
C VAL A 159 2.53 -7.60 -2.43
N ARG A 160 3.26 -6.80 -1.68
CA ARG A 160 3.93 -7.26 -0.45
C ARG A 160 2.94 -7.86 0.54
N ARG A 161 1.83 -7.18 0.77
CA ARG A 161 0.80 -7.67 1.67
C ARG A 161 0.13 -8.95 1.16
N ASP A 162 -0.20 -9.02 -0.12
CA ASP A 162 -0.87 -10.20 -0.70
C ASP A 162 0.03 -11.45 -0.62
N ARG A 163 1.35 -11.31 -0.80
CA ARG A 163 2.34 -12.38 -0.62
C ARG A 163 2.37 -12.86 0.85
N ILE A 164 2.40 -11.93 1.82
CA ILE A 164 2.32 -12.28 3.24
C ILE A 164 1.02 -13.06 3.54
N MET A 165 -0.11 -12.65 2.98
CA MET A 165 -1.38 -13.36 3.21
C MET A 165 -1.41 -14.76 2.61
N VAL A 166 -0.71 -15.01 1.49
CA VAL A 166 -0.51 -16.35 0.93
C VAL A 166 0.35 -17.22 1.84
N GLU A 167 1.44 -16.68 2.39
CA GLU A 167 2.29 -17.39 3.35
C GLU A 167 1.51 -17.73 4.64
N LEU A 168 0.68 -16.81 5.13
CA LEU A 168 -0.16 -17.01 6.30
C LEU A 168 -1.25 -18.05 6.08
N ASP A 169 -1.75 -18.22 4.85
CA ASP A 169 -2.69 -19.29 4.51
C ASP A 169 -2.10 -20.68 4.73
N GLY A 170 -0.82 -20.86 4.38
CA GLY A 170 -0.09 -22.09 4.66
C GLY A 170 0.15 -22.33 6.17
N ARG A 171 0.31 -21.27 6.96
CA ARG A 171 0.52 -21.37 8.42
C ARG A 171 -0.78 -21.60 9.20
N PHE A 172 -1.91 -21.13 8.68
CA PHE A 172 -3.23 -21.23 9.28
C PHE A 172 -4.23 -21.82 8.26
N PRO A 173 -4.14 -23.13 7.97
CA PRO A 173 -4.99 -23.76 6.97
C PRO A 173 -6.47 -23.73 7.38
N GLY A 174 -7.35 -23.66 6.38
CA GLY A 174 -8.82 -23.67 6.57
C GLY A 174 -9.46 -22.28 6.63
N TYR A 175 -8.68 -21.20 6.83
CA TYR A 175 -9.22 -19.84 6.84
C TYR A 175 -9.39 -19.24 5.43
N GLY A 176 -8.58 -19.66 4.45
CA GLY A 176 -8.62 -19.16 3.07
C GLY A 176 -8.00 -17.79 2.87
N PHE A 177 -6.97 -17.45 3.66
CA PHE A 177 -6.27 -16.15 3.60
C PHE A 177 -5.65 -15.85 2.23
N ALA A 178 -5.23 -16.87 1.51
CA ALA A 178 -4.70 -16.71 0.15
C ALA A 178 -5.77 -16.17 -0.83
N SER A 179 -7.06 -16.46 -0.60
CA SER A 179 -8.15 -16.01 -1.45
C SER A 179 -8.60 -14.58 -1.09
N HIS A 180 -9.13 -14.39 0.11
CA HIS A 180 -9.74 -13.14 0.54
C HIS A 180 -8.78 -12.16 1.21
N LYS A 181 -7.48 -12.49 1.32
CA LYS A 181 -6.43 -11.62 1.86
C LYS A 181 -6.75 -11.00 3.24
N GLY A 182 -7.49 -11.75 4.09
CA GLY A 182 -7.88 -11.32 5.43
C GLY A 182 -9.06 -10.35 5.50
N TYR A 183 -9.69 -10.01 4.38
CA TYR A 183 -10.92 -9.19 4.39
C TYR A 183 -12.12 -9.98 4.89
N SER A 184 -13.14 -9.30 5.43
CA SER A 184 -14.33 -9.87 6.06
C SER A 184 -15.34 -10.44 5.06
N SER A 185 -14.90 -11.34 4.18
CA SER A 185 -15.79 -12.11 3.31
C SER A 185 -16.66 -13.08 4.12
N LYS A 186 -17.77 -13.56 3.54
CA LYS A 186 -18.61 -14.58 4.17
C LYS A 186 -17.79 -15.81 4.55
N ALA A 187 -16.96 -16.31 3.62
CA ALA A 187 -16.09 -17.46 3.87
C ALA A 187 -15.16 -17.26 5.05
N HIS A 188 -14.54 -16.08 5.18
CA HIS A 188 -13.66 -15.77 6.30
C HIS A 188 -14.42 -15.72 7.64
N MET A 189 -15.60 -15.08 7.65
CA MET A 189 -16.39 -15.01 8.87
C MET A 189 -16.94 -16.39 9.29
N ASP A 190 -17.24 -17.26 8.36
CA ASP A 190 -17.69 -18.63 8.65
C ASP A 190 -16.50 -19.48 9.15
N ALA A 191 -15.31 -19.34 8.59
CA ALA A 191 -14.11 -20.00 9.07
C ALA A 191 -13.76 -19.57 10.53
N ILE A 192 -13.90 -18.29 10.88
CA ILE A 192 -13.69 -17.83 12.27
C ILE A 192 -14.71 -18.47 13.23
N LYS A 193 -15.98 -18.66 12.82
CA LYS A 193 -16.97 -19.31 13.67
C LYS A 193 -16.65 -20.78 13.92
N GLU A 194 -16.12 -21.46 12.92
CA GLU A 194 -15.82 -22.90 12.97
C GLU A 194 -14.46 -23.16 13.66
N LEU A 195 -13.42 -22.43 13.31
CA LEU A 195 -12.04 -22.69 13.73
C LEU A 195 -11.56 -21.76 14.89
N GLY A 196 -12.36 -20.75 15.21
CA GLY A 196 -11.97 -19.72 16.19
C GLY A 196 -11.06 -18.63 15.59
N VAL A 197 -10.47 -17.80 16.44
CA VAL A 197 -9.54 -16.74 16.03
C VAL A 197 -8.09 -17.21 16.21
N VAL A 198 -7.23 -16.81 15.29
CA VAL A 198 -5.78 -17.02 15.36
C VAL A 198 -5.06 -15.69 15.62
N PRO A 199 -3.76 -15.68 16.00
CA PRO A 199 -3.05 -14.46 16.42
C PRO A 199 -3.05 -13.31 15.41
N ILE A 200 -3.20 -13.61 14.12
CA ILE A 200 -3.23 -12.59 13.06
C ILE A 200 -4.59 -11.90 12.89
N HIS A 201 -5.64 -12.30 13.62
CA HIS A 201 -6.91 -11.58 13.59
C HIS A 201 -6.86 -10.31 14.43
N ARG A 202 -7.38 -9.22 13.89
CA ARG A 202 -7.51 -7.93 14.56
C ARG A 202 -8.73 -7.95 15.47
N ARG A 203 -8.52 -8.27 16.73
CA ARG A 203 -9.58 -8.51 17.73
C ARG A 203 -10.37 -7.25 18.06
N SER A 204 -9.78 -6.07 17.89
CA SER A 204 -10.46 -4.77 18.06
C SER A 204 -11.49 -4.47 16.97
N TYR A 205 -11.44 -5.16 15.84
CA TYR A 205 -12.41 -4.95 14.75
C TYR A 205 -13.77 -5.56 15.12
N SER A 206 -14.83 -4.76 15.00
CA SER A 206 -16.18 -5.09 15.49
C SER A 206 -16.74 -6.43 14.96
N ASN A 207 -16.41 -6.81 13.73
CA ASN A 207 -16.82 -8.08 13.13
C ASN A 207 -16.10 -9.28 13.75
N VAL A 208 -14.85 -9.14 14.17
CA VAL A 208 -14.09 -10.16 14.89
C VAL A 208 -14.49 -10.19 16.35
N ALA A 209 -14.55 -9.03 17.03
CA ALA A 209 -14.93 -8.91 18.43
C ALA A 209 -16.28 -9.58 18.74
N LYS A 210 -17.28 -9.41 17.86
CA LYS A 210 -18.59 -10.05 17.98
C LYS A 210 -18.56 -11.59 17.90
N LEU A 211 -17.54 -12.18 17.31
CA LEU A 211 -17.39 -13.64 17.20
C LEU A 211 -16.64 -14.22 18.42
N ILE A 212 -15.77 -13.42 19.05
CA ILE A 212 -15.03 -13.81 20.25
C ILE A 212 -15.93 -13.76 21.50
N ALA A 213 -16.89 -12.82 21.55
CA ALA A 213 -17.79 -12.60 22.69
C ALA A 213 -18.93 -13.62 22.81
N ARG A 214 -18.99 -14.61 21.92
CA ARG A 214 -19.97 -15.71 21.95
C ARG A 214 -19.38 -16.98 22.55
#